data_77ca9ffa7ce42d0224751a1ca89f8d65
#
_entry.id   77ca9ffa7ce42d0224751a1ca89f8d65
#
_cell.length_a   1.000
_cell.length_b   1.000
_cell.length_c   1.000
_cell.angle_alpha   90.00
_cell.angle_beta   90.00
_cell.angle_gamma   90.00
#
_symmetry.space_group_name_H-M   'P 1'
#
loop_
_entity.id
_entity.type
_entity.pdbx_description
1 polymer ?
#
loop_
_entity_poly.entity_id
_entity_poly.type
_entity_poly.pdbx_seq_one_letter_code
_entity_poly.pdbx_strand_id
1 'polypeptide(L)'
;PAKSTADWTLQDLETAVKRLVKENNTNFESQIKHLENNTALYEMVYTIAVDGERLSFNLHNPVAHIALLYGLLSERNGVFVIHNRIYQEVIVNYMTSKMEWAQISKRVDFGGGYRNDDKTLNMEAVLMGFQSFMKREYSGKDRKFLERHGRLVFLAFLKPIINGAGYDFKEPQISEEKRLDVVITYYEHKYIAELKLWRGPKLHEKGLVQLTDYLESQQLSEGYLLIFDHTEVKKWANEWIISQGKRIFMIWV
;
A
#
# COMPACT_ATOMS: atom_id res chain seq x y z
N PRO A 1 31.18 12.25 14.13
CA PRO A 1 30.97 12.09 15.57
C PRO A 1 29.62 11.37 15.77
N ALA A 2 29.63 10.28 16.59
CA ALA A 2 28.41 9.57 16.91
C ALA A 2 27.53 10.48 17.79
N LYS A 3 26.25 10.64 17.42
CA LYS A 3 25.27 11.36 18.24
C LYS A 3 25.03 10.58 19.55
N SER A 4 24.86 11.31 20.67
CA SER A 4 24.39 10.72 21.92
C SER A 4 22.97 10.19 21.75
N THR A 5 22.58 9.13 22.47
CA THR A 5 21.21 8.59 22.42
C THR A 5 20.13 9.59 22.82
N ALA A 6 20.48 10.65 23.54
CA ALA A 6 19.58 11.74 23.91
C ALA A 6 19.31 12.76 22.77
N ASP A 7 20.09 12.70 21.70
CA ASP A 7 20.05 13.67 20.60
C ASP A 7 19.33 13.12 19.34
N TRP A 8 18.78 11.89 19.40
CA TRP A 8 18.08 11.29 18.27
C TRP A 8 16.69 11.86 18.11
N THR A 9 16.40 12.36 16.92
CA THR A 9 15.08 12.85 16.53
C THR A 9 14.31 11.78 15.73
N LEU A 10 13.00 11.95 15.61
CA LEU A 10 12.19 11.10 14.72
C LEU A 10 12.70 11.13 13.26
N GLN A 11 13.16 12.29 12.81
CA GLN A 11 13.73 12.46 11.47
C GLN A 11 15.05 11.70 11.29
N ASP A 12 15.88 11.59 12.32
CA ASP A 12 17.09 10.77 12.28
C ASP A 12 16.74 9.29 12.14
N LEU A 13 15.71 8.83 12.87
CA LEU A 13 15.21 7.46 12.79
C LEU A 13 14.68 7.15 11.39
N GLU A 14 13.86 8.02 10.82
CA GLU A 14 13.32 7.88 9.46
C GLU A 14 14.45 7.83 8.42
N THR A 15 15.46 8.70 8.58
CA THR A 15 16.64 8.71 7.69
C THR A 15 17.42 7.40 7.79
N ALA A 16 17.61 6.88 9.01
CA ALA A 16 18.28 5.61 9.24
C ALA A 16 17.50 4.42 8.63
N VAL A 17 16.17 4.41 8.76
CA VAL A 17 15.32 3.37 8.15
C VAL A 17 15.40 3.45 6.62
N LYS A 18 15.31 4.67 6.03
CA LYS A 18 15.47 4.87 4.57
C LYS A 18 16.79 4.29 4.05
N ARG A 19 17.85 4.54 4.78
CA ARG A 19 19.18 4.04 4.45
C ARG A 19 19.22 2.52 4.55
N LEU A 20 18.75 1.95 5.66
CA LEU A 20 18.74 0.51 5.89
C LEU A 20 17.97 -0.26 4.81
N VAL A 21 16.81 0.24 4.38
CA VAL A 21 15.99 -0.39 3.33
C VAL A 21 16.66 -0.34 1.96
N LYS A 22 17.50 0.68 1.70
CA LYS A 22 18.22 0.85 0.43
C LYS A 22 19.57 0.13 0.38
N GLU A 23 20.16 -0.15 1.53
CA GLU A 23 21.44 -0.84 1.61
C GLU A 23 21.28 -2.34 1.37
N ASN A 24 22.31 -2.92 0.77
CA ASN A 24 22.39 -4.36 0.58
C ASN A 24 22.57 -5.02 1.96
N ASN A 25 21.58 -5.76 2.41
CA ASN A 25 21.58 -6.40 3.74
C ASN A 25 21.33 -7.90 3.57
N THR A 26 22.28 -8.70 4.02
CA THR A 26 22.25 -10.17 3.90
C THR A 26 21.00 -10.80 4.53
N ASN A 27 20.44 -10.18 5.58
CA ASN A 27 19.22 -10.67 6.21
C ASN A 27 18.01 -10.47 5.26
N PHE A 28 17.89 -9.30 4.62
CA PHE A 28 16.82 -9.05 3.65
C PHE A 28 16.96 -9.91 2.39
N GLU A 29 18.19 -10.08 1.90
CA GLU A 29 18.46 -11.00 0.78
C GLU A 29 18.06 -12.43 1.10
N SER A 30 18.38 -12.90 2.31
CA SER A 30 17.96 -14.22 2.76
C SER A 30 16.45 -14.38 2.80
N GLN A 31 15.74 -13.39 3.35
CA GLN A 31 14.28 -13.40 3.42
C GLN A 31 13.63 -13.39 2.01
N ILE A 32 14.12 -12.55 1.10
CA ILE A 32 13.67 -12.51 -0.28
C ILE A 32 13.88 -13.86 -0.95
N LYS A 33 15.06 -14.47 -0.77
CA LYS A 33 15.37 -15.79 -1.32
C LYS A 33 14.45 -16.88 -0.79
N HIS A 34 14.05 -16.82 0.48
CA HIS A 34 13.06 -17.75 1.02
C HIS A 34 11.68 -17.57 0.40
N LEU A 35 11.26 -16.33 0.16
CA LEU A 35 10.01 -16.03 -0.55
C LEU A 35 10.05 -16.54 -2.01
N GLU A 36 11.19 -16.40 -2.68
CA GLU A 36 11.36 -16.87 -4.08
C GLU A 36 11.32 -18.39 -4.19
N ASN A 37 11.92 -19.09 -3.24
CA ASN A 37 12.03 -20.53 -3.26
C ASN A 37 10.80 -21.27 -2.71
N ASN A 38 9.85 -20.56 -2.10
CA ASN A 38 8.65 -21.17 -1.52
C ASN A 38 7.39 -20.38 -1.90
N THR A 39 6.69 -20.87 -2.91
CA THR A 39 5.47 -20.25 -3.44
C THR A 39 4.38 -20.12 -2.37
N ALA A 40 4.18 -21.13 -1.52
CA ALA A 40 3.16 -21.07 -0.47
C ALA A 40 3.50 -20.00 0.58
N LEU A 41 4.78 -19.87 0.92
CA LEU A 41 5.26 -18.81 1.80
C LEU A 41 5.07 -17.43 1.17
N TYR A 42 5.40 -17.28 -0.12
CA TYR A 42 5.17 -16.06 -0.87
C TYR A 42 3.71 -15.66 -0.86
N GLU A 43 2.80 -16.58 -1.16
CA GLU A 43 1.35 -16.35 -1.18
C GLU A 43 0.82 -15.94 0.20
N MET A 44 1.24 -16.61 1.27
CA MET A 44 0.85 -16.27 2.63
C MET A 44 1.31 -14.86 3.02
N VAL A 45 2.58 -14.55 2.76
CA VAL A 45 3.16 -13.23 3.07
C VAL A 45 2.52 -12.15 2.19
N TYR A 46 2.23 -12.45 0.92
CA TYR A 46 1.52 -11.56 0.01
C TYR A 46 0.12 -11.21 0.55
N THR A 47 -0.66 -12.22 0.93
CA THR A 47 -2.01 -12.07 1.49
C THR A 47 -2.01 -11.16 2.72
N ILE A 48 -1.02 -11.29 3.60
CA ILE A 48 -0.90 -10.44 4.79
C ILE A 48 -0.32 -9.05 4.43
N ALA A 49 0.79 -9.03 3.67
CA ALA A 49 1.53 -7.80 3.40
C ALA A 49 0.87 -6.93 2.34
N VAL A 50 0.29 -7.48 1.30
CA VAL A 50 -0.31 -6.75 0.17
C VAL A 50 -1.81 -6.66 0.28
N ASP A 51 -2.53 -7.77 0.46
CA ASP A 51 -4.00 -7.78 0.50
C ASP A 51 -4.52 -7.30 1.85
N GLY A 52 -3.69 -7.35 2.91
CA GLY A 52 -4.05 -6.91 4.24
C GLY A 52 -5.04 -7.83 4.94
N GLU A 53 -5.09 -9.09 4.51
CA GLU A 53 -5.99 -10.05 5.14
C GLU A 53 -5.45 -10.53 6.49
N ARG A 54 -6.38 -10.84 7.39
CA ARG A 54 -6.07 -11.40 8.70
C ARG A 54 -6.14 -12.91 8.63
N LEU A 55 -5.02 -13.55 8.83
CA LEU A 55 -4.95 -14.99 8.97
C LEU A 55 -4.83 -15.34 10.47
N SER A 56 -5.74 -16.19 10.95
CA SER A 56 -5.72 -16.64 12.34
C SER A 56 -4.40 -17.36 12.64
N PHE A 57 -3.83 -17.04 13.79
CA PHE A 57 -2.58 -17.65 14.24
C PHE A 57 -2.76 -19.15 14.49
N ASN A 58 -1.98 -19.96 13.80
CA ASN A 58 -1.98 -21.41 13.97
C ASN A 58 -0.56 -21.97 13.70
N LEU A 59 0.10 -22.43 14.74
CA LEU A 59 1.46 -23.02 14.68
C LEU A 59 1.51 -24.36 13.92
N HIS A 60 0.38 -25.04 13.77
CA HIS A 60 0.33 -26.31 13.02
C HIS A 60 0.31 -26.15 11.52
N ASN A 61 0.18 -24.90 11.03
CA ASN A 61 0.34 -24.61 9.61
C ASN A 61 1.85 -24.63 9.26
N PRO A 62 2.31 -25.55 8.39
CA PRO A 62 3.74 -25.68 8.08
C PRO A 62 4.32 -24.41 7.43
N VAL A 63 3.52 -23.71 6.62
CA VAL A 63 3.96 -22.47 5.94
C VAL A 63 4.11 -21.35 6.96
N ALA A 64 3.16 -21.25 7.90
CA ALA A 64 3.23 -20.28 8.98
C ALA A 64 4.44 -20.52 9.89
N HIS A 65 4.76 -21.78 10.19
CA HIS A 65 5.94 -22.14 10.97
C HIS A 65 7.23 -21.67 10.29
N ILE A 66 7.36 -21.86 9.00
CA ILE A 66 8.48 -21.36 8.19
C ILE A 66 8.55 -19.83 8.24
N ALA A 67 7.41 -19.16 8.07
CA ALA A 67 7.34 -17.70 8.11
C ALA A 67 7.79 -17.10 9.46
N LEU A 68 7.42 -17.77 10.57
CA LEU A 68 7.85 -17.39 11.91
C LEU A 68 9.34 -17.66 12.12
N LEU A 69 9.83 -18.82 11.67
CA LEU A 69 11.25 -19.23 11.81
C LEU A 69 12.19 -18.22 11.12
N TYR A 70 11.81 -17.74 9.95
CA TYR A 70 12.59 -16.73 9.21
C TYR A 70 12.31 -15.29 9.65
N GLY A 71 11.45 -15.08 10.66
CA GLY A 71 11.12 -13.75 11.15
C GLY A 71 10.36 -12.87 10.14
N LEU A 72 9.71 -13.48 9.14
CA LEU A 72 8.86 -12.76 8.19
C LEU A 72 7.55 -12.34 8.85
N LEU A 73 6.98 -13.25 9.65
CA LEU A 73 5.74 -13.02 10.37
C LEU A 73 5.97 -13.06 11.88
N SER A 74 5.04 -12.50 12.62
CA SER A 74 4.89 -12.64 14.06
C SER A 74 3.41 -12.79 14.41
N GLU A 75 3.11 -13.14 15.67
CA GLU A 75 1.76 -13.16 16.20
C GLU A 75 1.43 -11.82 16.86
N ARG A 76 0.24 -11.31 16.62
CA ARG A 76 -0.33 -10.19 17.38
C ARG A 76 -1.84 -10.36 17.49
N ASN A 77 -2.36 -10.39 18.71
CA ASN A 77 -3.80 -10.52 18.98
C ASN A 77 -4.47 -11.72 18.26
N GLY A 78 -3.82 -12.87 18.24
CA GLY A 78 -4.35 -14.10 17.64
C GLY A 78 -4.29 -14.17 16.12
N VAL A 79 -3.60 -13.23 15.45
CA VAL A 79 -3.43 -13.23 14.00
C VAL A 79 -1.95 -13.11 13.61
N PHE A 80 -1.65 -13.56 12.39
CA PHE A 80 -0.35 -13.31 11.79
C PHE A 80 -0.24 -11.87 11.29
N VAL A 81 0.90 -11.23 11.57
CA VAL A 81 1.27 -9.91 11.07
C VAL A 81 2.71 -9.95 10.56
N ILE A 82 3.07 -9.05 9.65
CA ILE A 82 4.48 -8.87 9.27
C ILE A 82 5.27 -8.48 10.51
N HIS A 83 6.43 -9.08 10.70
CA HIS A 83 7.21 -8.99 11.94
C HIS A 83 7.46 -7.56 12.41
N ASN A 84 7.82 -6.68 11.50
CA ASN A 84 7.96 -5.25 11.74
C ASN A 84 7.80 -4.43 10.46
N ARG A 85 7.74 -3.10 10.62
CA ARG A 85 7.52 -2.17 9.52
C ARG A 85 8.66 -2.14 8.49
N ILE A 86 9.90 -2.32 8.91
CA ILE A 86 11.05 -2.36 8.00
C ILE A 86 10.93 -3.57 7.07
N TYR A 87 10.59 -4.74 7.62
CA TYR A 87 10.35 -5.94 6.82
C TYR A 87 9.14 -5.79 5.90
N GLN A 88 8.08 -5.15 6.36
CA GLN A 88 6.93 -4.86 5.52
C GLN A 88 7.33 -4.01 4.30
N GLU A 89 8.13 -2.97 4.51
CA GLU A 89 8.61 -2.12 3.44
C GLU A 89 9.52 -2.89 2.46
N VAL A 90 10.46 -3.66 2.96
CA VAL A 90 11.34 -4.50 2.12
C VAL A 90 10.54 -5.50 1.30
N ILE A 91 9.57 -6.19 1.91
CA ILE A 91 8.73 -7.19 1.25
C ILE A 91 7.86 -6.53 0.16
N VAL A 92 7.18 -5.43 0.49
CA VAL A 92 6.35 -4.71 -0.48
C VAL A 92 7.22 -4.16 -1.61
N ASN A 93 8.40 -3.60 -1.31
CA ASN A 93 9.36 -3.14 -2.31
C ASN A 93 9.80 -4.25 -3.26
N TYR A 94 10.10 -5.42 -2.73
CA TYR A 94 10.44 -6.57 -3.53
C TYR A 94 9.28 -7.02 -4.43
N MET A 95 8.07 -7.13 -3.88
CA MET A 95 6.88 -7.54 -4.63
C MET A 95 6.50 -6.53 -5.72
N THR A 96 6.62 -5.22 -5.42
CA THR A 96 6.37 -4.16 -6.42
C THR A 96 7.44 -4.14 -7.51
N SER A 97 8.71 -4.35 -7.19
CA SER A 97 9.79 -4.36 -8.18
C SER A 97 9.62 -5.50 -9.19
N LYS A 98 9.12 -6.64 -8.77
CA LYS A 98 8.75 -7.74 -9.69
C LYS A 98 7.69 -7.31 -10.70
N MET A 99 6.71 -6.52 -10.28
CA MET A 99 5.66 -5.99 -11.16
C MET A 99 6.15 -4.87 -12.05
N GLU A 100 6.93 -3.94 -11.53
CA GLU A 100 7.54 -2.85 -12.30
C GLU A 100 8.37 -3.38 -13.46
N TRP A 101 9.19 -4.38 -13.19
CA TRP A 101 10.01 -5.03 -14.22
C TRP A 101 9.14 -5.67 -15.30
N ALA A 102 8.03 -6.27 -14.94
CA ALA A 102 7.18 -6.99 -15.89
C ALA A 102 6.32 -6.05 -16.77
N GLN A 103 5.86 -4.89 -16.28
CA GLN A 103 4.79 -4.15 -16.93
C GLN A 103 4.89 -2.61 -16.93
N ILE A 104 5.50 -1.98 -15.92
CA ILE A 104 5.33 -0.53 -15.67
C ILE A 104 6.51 0.30 -16.20
N SER A 105 7.74 -0.20 -16.15
CA SER A 105 8.96 0.60 -16.34
C SER A 105 9.14 1.22 -17.72
N LYS A 106 8.42 0.81 -18.73
CA LYS A 106 8.62 1.25 -20.11
C LYS A 106 7.71 2.38 -20.60
N ARG A 107 6.65 2.78 -19.84
CA ARG A 107 5.57 3.57 -20.41
C ARG A 107 4.94 4.65 -19.54
N VAL A 108 5.37 4.87 -18.29
CA VAL A 108 4.78 5.88 -17.42
C VAL A 108 5.70 7.09 -17.33
N ASP A 109 5.20 8.24 -17.72
CA ASP A 109 5.88 9.52 -17.48
C ASP A 109 5.63 9.92 -16.02
N PHE A 110 6.64 9.72 -15.18
CA PHE A 110 6.61 10.11 -13.77
C PHE A 110 7.03 11.58 -13.53
N GLY A 111 7.27 12.36 -14.60
CA GLY A 111 7.84 13.71 -14.48
C GLY A 111 6.84 14.82 -14.27
N GLY A 112 5.58 14.63 -14.63
CA GLY A 112 4.66 15.75 -14.80
C GLY A 112 3.52 15.85 -13.78
N GLY A 113 3.50 16.90 -12.96
CA GLY A 113 2.29 17.34 -12.26
C GLY A 113 1.88 16.57 -11.01
N TYR A 114 2.62 15.52 -10.61
CA TYR A 114 2.30 14.73 -9.40
C TYR A 114 2.89 15.32 -8.12
N ARG A 115 3.87 16.20 -8.26
CA ARG A 115 4.57 16.85 -7.14
C ARG A 115 4.43 18.35 -7.29
N ASN A 116 4.06 19.00 -6.22
CA ASN A 116 3.97 20.45 -6.15
C ASN A 116 5.30 21.05 -5.66
N ASP A 117 5.56 22.32 -5.98
CA ASP A 117 6.77 23.04 -5.57
C ASP A 117 6.88 23.22 -4.05
N ASP A 118 5.75 23.21 -3.36
CA ASP A 118 5.64 23.30 -1.90
C ASP A 118 5.92 21.96 -1.18
N LYS A 119 6.45 20.97 -1.88
CA LYS A 119 6.71 19.61 -1.36
C LYS A 119 5.46 18.84 -0.97
N THR A 120 4.29 19.18 -1.50
CA THR A 120 3.08 18.36 -1.40
C THR A 120 2.92 17.44 -2.61
N LEU A 121 2.11 16.37 -2.47
CA LEU A 121 1.66 15.55 -3.58
C LEU A 121 0.33 16.08 -4.11
N ASN A 122 0.23 16.19 -5.41
CA ASN A 122 -1.05 16.36 -6.10
C ASN A 122 -1.70 14.98 -6.24
N MET A 123 -2.36 14.53 -5.16
CA MET A 123 -2.96 13.19 -5.13
C MET A 123 -4.09 13.01 -6.15
N GLU A 124 -4.82 14.07 -6.47
CA GLU A 124 -5.81 14.03 -7.55
C GLU A 124 -5.15 13.69 -8.89
N ALA A 125 -4.06 14.39 -9.23
CA ALA A 125 -3.30 14.10 -10.46
C ALA A 125 -2.69 12.69 -10.43
N VAL A 126 -2.17 12.22 -9.30
CA VAL A 126 -1.66 10.85 -9.12
C VAL A 126 -2.74 9.83 -9.44
N LEU A 127 -3.94 9.98 -8.88
CA LEU A 127 -5.04 9.04 -9.07
C LEU A 127 -5.61 9.11 -10.50
N MET A 128 -5.70 10.29 -11.10
CA MET A 128 -6.09 10.44 -12.51
C MET A 128 -5.06 9.82 -13.46
N GLY A 129 -3.77 9.98 -13.14
CA GLY A 129 -2.68 9.31 -13.85
C GLY A 129 -2.78 7.79 -13.75
N PHE A 130 -3.09 7.27 -12.56
CA PHE A 130 -3.34 5.86 -12.35
C PHE A 130 -4.56 5.35 -13.15
N GLN A 131 -5.67 6.08 -13.14
CA GLN A 131 -6.84 5.74 -13.96
C GLN A 131 -6.48 5.67 -15.46
N SER A 132 -5.72 6.65 -15.94
CA SER A 132 -5.26 6.68 -17.34
C SER A 132 -4.32 5.51 -17.67
N PHE A 133 -3.44 5.16 -16.74
CA PHE A 133 -2.60 3.97 -16.83
C PHE A 133 -3.45 2.69 -16.92
N MET A 134 -4.44 2.53 -16.02
CA MET A 134 -5.32 1.37 -16.01
C MET A 134 -6.14 1.24 -17.31
N LYS A 135 -6.64 2.35 -17.86
CA LYS A 135 -7.36 2.37 -19.15
C LYS A 135 -6.51 1.87 -20.31
N ARG A 136 -5.22 2.19 -20.29
CA ARG A 136 -4.31 1.87 -21.39
C ARG A 136 -3.73 0.46 -21.30
N GLU A 137 -3.37 0.01 -20.10
CA GLU A 137 -2.60 -1.23 -19.91
C GLU A 137 -3.49 -2.45 -19.62
N TYR A 138 -4.71 -2.27 -19.13
CA TYR A 138 -5.57 -3.37 -18.70
C TYR A 138 -6.91 -3.40 -19.43
N SER A 139 -7.36 -4.62 -19.69
CA SER A 139 -8.63 -4.92 -20.38
C SER A 139 -9.53 -5.82 -19.52
N GLY A 140 -10.73 -6.11 -20.00
CA GLY A 140 -11.64 -7.05 -19.33
C GLY A 140 -11.06 -8.47 -19.15
N LYS A 141 -10.04 -8.86 -19.94
CA LYS A 141 -9.34 -10.14 -19.81
C LYS A 141 -8.47 -10.22 -18.54
N ASP A 142 -8.04 -9.07 -18.02
CA ASP A 142 -7.17 -8.96 -16.85
C ASP A 142 -7.95 -8.89 -15.53
N ARG A 143 -9.28 -9.04 -15.58
CA ARG A 143 -10.17 -8.90 -14.42
C ARG A 143 -9.72 -9.70 -13.20
N LYS A 144 -9.47 -11.01 -13.38
CA LYS A 144 -9.03 -11.88 -12.27
C LYS A 144 -7.69 -11.45 -11.69
N PHE A 145 -6.79 -11.00 -12.55
CA PHE A 145 -5.49 -10.47 -12.13
C PHE A 145 -5.66 -9.19 -11.29
N LEU A 146 -6.46 -8.24 -11.77
CA LEU A 146 -6.68 -6.97 -11.09
C LEU A 146 -7.47 -7.13 -9.79
N GLU A 147 -8.44 -8.07 -9.74
CA GLU A 147 -9.18 -8.38 -8.52
C GLU A 147 -8.22 -8.84 -7.41
N ARG A 148 -7.18 -9.59 -7.76
CA ARG A 148 -6.16 -10.08 -6.83
C ARG A 148 -5.04 -9.08 -6.59
N HIS A 149 -4.59 -8.38 -7.62
CA HIS A 149 -3.34 -7.60 -7.59
C HIS A 149 -3.52 -6.10 -7.76
N GLY A 150 -4.75 -5.59 -7.89
CA GLY A 150 -5.01 -4.17 -8.15
C GLY A 150 -4.36 -3.23 -7.15
N ARG A 151 -4.33 -3.63 -5.88
CA ARG A 151 -3.64 -2.87 -4.84
C ARG A 151 -2.12 -2.81 -5.08
N LEU A 152 -1.49 -3.92 -5.42
CA LEU A 152 -0.06 -3.96 -5.72
C LEU A 152 0.27 -3.15 -6.96
N VAL A 153 -0.59 -3.18 -7.98
CA VAL A 153 -0.45 -2.37 -9.20
C VAL A 153 -0.47 -0.88 -8.84
N PHE A 154 -1.39 -0.46 -7.94
CA PHE A 154 -1.43 0.92 -7.47
C PHE A 154 -0.17 1.31 -6.69
N LEU A 155 0.29 0.46 -5.77
CA LEU A 155 1.52 0.69 -5.02
C LEU A 155 2.75 0.78 -5.94
N ALA A 156 2.83 -0.10 -6.95
CA ALA A 156 3.89 -0.08 -7.94
C ALA A 156 3.87 1.20 -8.80
N PHE A 157 2.67 1.71 -9.15
CA PHE A 157 2.52 2.98 -9.84
C PHE A 157 2.92 4.18 -8.96
N LEU A 158 2.51 4.18 -7.70
CA LEU A 158 2.75 5.26 -6.75
C LEU A 158 4.24 5.40 -6.38
N LYS A 159 4.93 4.28 -6.24
CA LYS A 159 6.27 4.23 -5.70
C LYS A 159 7.31 5.10 -6.41
N PRO A 160 7.44 5.10 -7.74
CA PRO A 160 8.35 6.00 -8.45
C PRO A 160 8.01 7.48 -8.23
N ILE A 161 6.73 7.80 -8.03
CA ILE A 161 6.27 9.17 -7.79
C ILE A 161 6.78 9.68 -6.43
N ILE A 162 6.72 8.84 -5.39
CA ILE A 162 7.15 9.20 -4.03
C ILE A 162 8.62 8.83 -3.75
N ASN A 163 9.32 8.21 -4.70
CA ASN A 163 10.66 7.69 -4.49
C ASN A 163 11.64 8.79 -4.04
N GLY A 164 12.31 8.51 -2.93
CA GLY A 164 13.30 9.41 -2.32
C GLY A 164 12.74 10.45 -1.37
N ALA A 165 11.42 10.68 -1.32
CA ALA A 165 10.81 11.70 -0.49
C ALA A 165 9.57 11.22 0.30
N GLY A 166 9.03 10.03 0.01
CA GLY A 166 7.82 9.54 0.67
C GLY A 166 7.83 8.05 0.99
N TYR A 167 6.87 7.64 1.80
CA TYR A 167 6.59 6.26 2.16
C TYR A 167 5.12 5.95 1.96
N ASP A 168 4.85 4.79 1.41
CA ASP A 168 3.55 4.16 1.44
C ASP A 168 3.51 3.19 2.63
N PHE A 169 2.48 3.33 3.44
CA PHE A 169 2.27 2.43 4.57
C PHE A 169 0.98 1.65 4.39
N LYS A 170 1.03 0.41 4.86
CA LYS A 170 -0.18 -0.28 5.25
C LYS A 170 -0.37 -0.08 6.74
N GLU A 171 -1.45 0.55 7.15
CA GLU A 171 -1.79 0.57 8.56
C GLU A 171 -2.28 -0.80 9.03
N PRO A 172 -1.73 -1.31 10.15
CA PRO A 172 -2.32 -2.47 10.79
C PRO A 172 -3.73 -2.11 11.26
N GLN A 173 -4.70 -2.96 10.96
CA GLN A 173 -6.07 -2.76 11.41
C GLN A 173 -6.14 -2.78 12.93
N ILE A 174 -6.81 -1.78 13.49
CA ILE A 174 -7.08 -1.68 14.93
C ILE A 174 -8.37 -2.43 15.30
N SER A 175 -9.26 -2.75 14.35
CA SER A 175 -10.52 -3.47 14.57
C SER A 175 -10.76 -4.56 13.53
N GLU A 176 -11.55 -5.57 13.87
CA GLU A 176 -11.84 -6.76 13.05
C GLU A 176 -12.53 -6.46 11.71
N GLU A 177 -13.06 -5.25 11.50
CA GLU A 177 -13.85 -4.89 10.33
C GLU A 177 -13.12 -3.98 9.33
N LYS A 178 -11.92 -3.45 9.65
CA LYS A 178 -11.22 -2.47 8.80
C LYS A 178 -10.15 -3.13 7.95
N ARG A 179 -10.31 -3.05 6.63
CA ARG A 179 -9.24 -3.38 5.67
C ARG A 179 -8.18 -2.28 5.68
N LEU A 180 -6.96 -2.66 5.33
CA LEU A 180 -5.82 -1.75 5.36
C LEU A 180 -5.92 -0.68 4.28
N ASP A 181 -5.92 0.56 4.71
CA ASP A 181 -5.81 1.73 3.85
C ASP A 181 -4.34 1.95 3.43
N VAL A 182 -4.11 2.62 2.33
CA VAL A 182 -2.78 3.07 1.94
C VAL A 182 -2.56 4.45 2.52
N VAL A 183 -1.65 4.54 3.48
CA VAL A 183 -1.20 5.81 4.05
C VAL A 183 0.09 6.22 3.38
N ILE A 184 0.08 7.35 2.72
CA ILE A 184 1.22 7.91 2.01
C ILE A 184 1.75 9.07 2.85
N THR A 185 3.00 8.97 3.28
CA THR A 185 3.70 10.09 3.90
C THR A 185 4.70 10.65 2.89
N TYR A 186 4.53 11.91 2.51
CA TYR A 186 5.40 12.60 1.58
C TYR A 186 5.89 13.89 2.22
N TYR A 187 7.17 13.96 2.54
CA TYR A 187 7.73 14.95 3.46
C TYR A 187 6.97 14.97 4.80
N GLU A 188 6.38 16.09 5.16
CA GLU A 188 5.60 16.28 6.40
C GLU A 188 4.10 16.04 6.19
N HIS A 189 3.68 15.74 4.96
CA HIS A 189 2.28 15.59 4.58
C HIS A 189 1.85 14.13 4.58
N LYS A 190 0.65 13.87 5.10
CA LYS A 190 0.03 12.55 5.14
C LYS A 190 -1.19 12.54 4.25
N TYR A 191 -1.30 11.50 3.42
CA TYR A 191 -2.42 11.25 2.53
C TYR A 191 -2.98 9.86 2.80
N ILE A 192 -4.29 9.73 2.79
CA ILE A 192 -4.98 8.46 3.04
C ILE A 192 -5.78 8.10 1.81
N ALA A 193 -5.47 6.93 1.25
CA ALA A 193 -6.19 6.34 0.12
C ALA A 193 -6.80 5.01 0.53
N GLU A 194 -8.11 4.95 0.58
CA GLU A 194 -8.89 3.71 0.72
C GLU A 194 -9.00 3.03 -0.64
N LEU A 195 -8.69 1.74 -0.71
CA LEU A 195 -8.80 0.94 -1.92
C LEU A 195 -9.94 -0.05 -1.78
N LYS A 196 -10.96 0.04 -2.61
CA LYS A 196 -12.16 -0.82 -2.57
C LYS A 196 -12.42 -1.51 -3.90
N LEU A 197 -12.86 -2.76 -3.80
CA LEU A 197 -13.51 -3.43 -4.93
C LEU A 197 -14.97 -2.98 -4.99
N TRP A 198 -15.44 -2.58 -6.17
CA TRP A 198 -16.85 -2.27 -6.36
C TRP A 198 -17.71 -3.53 -6.18
N ARG A 199 -18.56 -3.53 -5.17
CA ARG A 199 -19.51 -4.62 -4.87
C ARG A 199 -20.92 -4.09 -4.61
N GLY A 200 -21.22 -2.91 -5.14
CA GLY A 200 -22.52 -2.27 -5.02
C GLY A 200 -22.60 -1.13 -4.00
N PRO A 201 -23.70 -0.36 -4.02
CA PRO A 201 -23.85 0.90 -3.28
C PRO A 201 -23.69 0.77 -1.76
N LYS A 202 -24.27 -0.26 -1.15
CA LYS A 202 -24.21 -0.46 0.31
C LYS A 202 -22.80 -0.65 0.87
N LEU A 203 -21.93 -1.34 0.12
CA LEU A 203 -20.53 -1.53 0.52
C LEU A 203 -19.70 -0.28 0.27
N HIS A 204 -20.09 0.49 -0.74
CA HIS A 204 -19.49 1.79 -1.03
C HIS A 204 -19.75 2.79 0.12
N GLU A 205 -20.99 2.91 0.59
CA GLU A 205 -21.33 3.76 1.74
C GLU A 205 -20.54 3.39 3.00
N LYS A 206 -20.41 2.09 3.30
CA LYS A 206 -19.58 1.63 4.42
C LYS A 206 -18.10 2.03 4.25
N GLY A 207 -17.58 1.96 3.05
CA GLY A 207 -16.20 2.40 2.75
C GLY A 207 -16.01 3.89 2.99
N LEU A 208 -16.97 4.72 2.61
CA LEU A 208 -16.95 6.16 2.85
C LEU A 208 -16.97 6.49 4.36
N VAL A 209 -17.85 5.84 5.13
CA VAL A 209 -17.90 6.03 6.58
C VAL A 209 -16.58 5.63 7.22
N GLN A 210 -16.00 4.50 6.84
CA GLN A 210 -14.71 4.05 7.37
C GLN A 210 -13.58 5.05 7.08
N LEU A 211 -13.52 5.56 5.84
CA LEU A 211 -12.53 6.55 5.45
C LEU A 211 -12.72 7.86 6.24
N THR A 212 -13.94 8.34 6.39
CA THR A 212 -14.21 9.58 7.13
C THR A 212 -13.87 9.47 8.62
N ASP A 213 -14.22 8.36 9.28
CA ASP A 213 -13.85 8.08 10.67
C ASP A 213 -12.33 8.07 10.85
N TYR A 214 -11.64 7.48 9.87
CA TYR A 214 -10.19 7.41 9.89
C TYR A 214 -9.54 8.78 9.68
N LEU A 215 -10.03 9.57 8.72
CA LEU A 215 -9.59 10.94 8.50
C LEU A 215 -9.78 11.81 9.75
N GLU A 216 -10.89 11.62 10.46
CA GLU A 216 -11.15 12.31 11.73
C GLU A 216 -10.11 11.94 12.78
N SER A 217 -9.83 10.66 12.96
CA SER A 217 -8.84 10.17 13.92
C SER A 217 -7.42 10.69 13.64
N GLN A 218 -7.10 10.99 12.37
CA GLN A 218 -5.83 11.52 11.92
C GLN A 218 -5.82 13.05 11.77
N GLN A 219 -6.92 13.74 12.12
CA GLN A 219 -7.10 15.19 11.98
C GLN A 219 -6.89 15.71 10.55
N LEU A 220 -7.28 14.89 9.56
CA LEU A 220 -7.20 15.25 8.15
C LEU A 220 -8.57 15.70 7.63
N SER A 221 -8.56 16.66 6.72
CA SER A 221 -9.77 17.21 6.09
C SER A 221 -10.09 16.55 4.75
N GLU A 222 -9.11 15.90 4.14
CA GLU A 222 -9.22 15.31 2.81
C GLU A 222 -8.75 13.86 2.80
N GLY A 223 -9.41 13.05 1.95
CA GLY A 223 -9.06 11.66 1.70
C GLY A 223 -9.36 11.22 0.28
N TYR A 224 -8.94 10.02 -0.06
CA TYR A 224 -9.01 9.49 -1.41
C TYR A 224 -9.65 8.10 -1.41
N LEU A 225 -10.57 7.85 -2.34
CA LEU A 225 -11.23 6.55 -2.49
C LEU A 225 -11.00 6.02 -3.90
N LEU A 226 -10.15 5.02 -4.01
CA LEU A 226 -9.85 4.33 -5.27
C LEU A 226 -10.72 3.08 -5.38
N ILE A 227 -11.60 3.05 -6.37
CA ILE A 227 -12.59 1.99 -6.56
C ILE A 227 -12.22 1.17 -7.80
N PHE A 228 -11.87 -0.09 -7.57
CA PHE A 228 -11.65 -1.06 -8.65
C PHE A 228 -13.00 -1.60 -9.13
N ASP A 229 -13.41 -1.18 -10.33
CA ASP A 229 -14.65 -1.63 -10.97
C ASP A 229 -14.38 -2.82 -11.89
N HIS A 230 -14.86 -3.97 -11.49
CA HIS A 230 -14.73 -5.21 -12.25
C HIS A 230 -15.99 -5.59 -13.00
N THR A 231 -16.94 -4.66 -13.17
CA THR A 231 -18.12 -4.89 -14.00
C THR A 231 -17.74 -4.95 -15.48
N GLU A 232 -18.61 -5.54 -16.31
CA GLU A 232 -18.40 -5.65 -17.76
C GLU A 232 -18.34 -4.27 -18.42
N VAL A 233 -19.14 -3.33 -17.91
CA VAL A 233 -19.15 -1.93 -18.33
C VAL A 233 -18.57 -1.09 -17.22
N LYS A 234 -17.25 -0.87 -17.29
CA LYS A 234 -16.52 -0.10 -16.27
C LYS A 234 -16.95 1.36 -16.21
N LYS A 235 -17.17 1.85 -15.02
CA LYS A 235 -17.40 3.27 -14.75
C LYS A 235 -16.03 3.97 -14.60
N TRP A 236 -15.57 4.62 -15.65
CA TRP A 236 -14.37 5.46 -15.60
C TRP A 236 -14.73 6.90 -15.20
N ALA A 237 -15.02 7.12 -13.93
CA ALA A 237 -15.41 8.42 -13.40
C ALA A 237 -14.50 8.86 -12.28
N ASN A 238 -14.52 10.14 -11.98
CA ASN A 238 -13.94 10.72 -10.79
C ASN A 238 -14.79 11.90 -10.32
N GLU A 239 -14.84 12.14 -9.05
CA GLU A 239 -15.57 13.25 -8.46
C GLU A 239 -15.09 13.57 -7.04
N TRP A 240 -15.24 14.84 -6.66
CA TRP A 240 -15.12 15.26 -5.26
C TRP A 240 -16.49 15.20 -4.60
N ILE A 241 -16.54 14.60 -3.42
CA ILE A 241 -17.73 14.61 -2.56
C ILE A 241 -17.41 15.16 -1.19
N ILE A 242 -18.45 15.52 -0.44
CA ILE A 242 -18.36 15.81 0.99
C ILE A 242 -19.10 14.70 1.74
N SER A 243 -18.40 14.06 2.65
CA SER A 243 -18.95 13.02 3.55
C SER A 243 -18.56 13.34 4.98
N GLN A 244 -19.53 13.51 5.88
CA GLN A 244 -19.32 13.84 7.30
C GLN A 244 -18.34 15.01 7.52
N GLY A 245 -18.45 16.05 6.67
CA GLY A 245 -17.58 17.23 6.73
C GLY A 245 -16.16 17.06 6.16
N LYS A 246 -15.81 15.88 5.65
CA LYS A 246 -14.53 15.60 4.99
C LYS A 246 -14.68 15.66 3.48
N ARG A 247 -13.66 16.17 2.78
CA ARG A 247 -13.59 16.15 1.32
C ARG A 247 -12.97 14.82 0.86
N ILE A 248 -13.65 14.12 -0.02
CA ILE A 248 -13.18 12.83 -0.53
C ILE A 248 -13.14 12.87 -2.05
N PHE A 249 -11.97 12.63 -2.61
CA PHE A 249 -11.81 12.40 -4.05
C PHE A 249 -12.04 10.92 -4.35
N MET A 250 -13.10 10.64 -5.08
CA MET A 250 -13.43 9.29 -5.53
C MET A 250 -13.04 9.10 -6.98
N ILE A 251 -12.47 7.93 -7.29
CA ILE A 251 -12.09 7.57 -8.66
C ILE A 251 -12.32 6.08 -8.92
N TRP A 252 -12.89 5.76 -10.07
CA TRP A 252 -13.14 4.39 -10.54
C TRP A 252 -12.10 3.97 -11.58
N VAL A 253 -11.57 2.76 -11.45
CA VAL A 253 -10.56 2.16 -12.33
C VAL A 253 -10.91 0.75 -12.77
#